data_01813d70e4e5ea7a829296fc1ffdaa6b
#
_entry.id   01813d70e4e5ea7a829296fc1ffdaa6b
#
_cell.length_a   1.000
_cell.length_b   1.000
_cell.length_c   1.000
_cell.angle_alpha   90.00
_cell.angle_beta   90.00
_cell.angle_gamma   90.00
#
_symmetry.space_group_name_H-M   'P 1'
#
loop_
_entity.id
_entity.type
_entity.pdbx_description
1 polymer ?
#
loop_
_entity_poly.entity_id
_entity_poly.type
_entity_poly.pdbx_seq_one_letter_code
_entity_poly.pdbx_strand_id
1 'polypeptide(L)'
;FPDMRATVRRFQDAGVGVVLWIAPLLLGEKAHVFKTLERYAPIHDDGLGRQFHVLDPRRKAVRDYIGGVCARMAKDYGIAGLKIDFLEQAGAYQGQPLENPEPGDVTDVGEAMRLMLGRIKTMLIENCGQVPVVEFRQPYSSPVIAPYSNIVRASDCPADALTNRIRTIDERLAAGNRVVHGDMLLWDVNAGAETCAAQILASFFAVPQISVPPSAMSNGQYESCRFLLSLWRKHRNVLLNGRLQPVSSILGYPLVHAFDGNGTQVSGVYAPDMIIDVDADTRTLIILNASTENNVTIRLRGDGGTVKLTGHAYDCTGAITMQFEEDTDTFRENGDATITTIPVPTYGILELALER
;
A
#
# COMPACT_ATOMS: atom_id res chain seq x y z
N PHE A 1 22.22 -10.83 -8.44
CA PHE A 1 22.73 -10.97 -7.05
C PHE A 1 23.57 -12.24 -6.97
N PRO A 2 24.92 -12.12 -7.04
CA PRO A 2 25.78 -13.30 -6.98
C PRO A 2 25.74 -14.03 -5.62
N ASP A 3 25.54 -13.28 -4.52
CA ASP A 3 25.31 -13.81 -3.18
C ASP A 3 24.07 -13.15 -2.56
N MET A 4 22.95 -13.87 -2.64
CA MET A 4 21.66 -13.39 -2.12
C MET A 4 21.68 -13.29 -0.59
N ARG A 5 22.33 -14.23 0.10
CA ARG A 5 22.41 -14.23 1.57
C ARG A 5 23.19 -13.02 2.09
N ALA A 6 24.33 -12.71 1.50
CA ALA A 6 25.10 -11.52 1.85
C ALA A 6 24.33 -10.24 1.53
N THR A 7 23.60 -10.20 0.42
CA THR A 7 22.77 -9.05 0.06
C THR A 7 21.65 -8.84 1.08
N VAL A 8 20.90 -9.88 1.43
CA VAL A 8 19.83 -9.79 2.44
C VAL A 8 20.37 -9.32 3.79
N ARG A 9 21.51 -9.87 4.23
CA ARG A 9 22.15 -9.47 5.49
C ARG A 9 22.51 -7.98 5.52
N ARG A 10 23.07 -7.44 4.42
CA ARG A 10 23.38 -6.00 4.34
C ARG A 10 22.15 -5.12 4.52
N PHE A 11 21.00 -5.51 3.96
CA PHE A 11 19.73 -4.80 4.19
C PHE A 11 19.28 -4.92 5.64
N GLN A 12 19.35 -6.12 6.22
CA GLN A 12 18.99 -6.34 7.63
C GLN A 12 19.85 -5.51 8.59
N ASP A 13 21.17 -5.45 8.35
CA ASP A 13 22.11 -4.63 9.14
C ASP A 13 21.76 -3.13 9.06
N ALA A 14 21.12 -2.70 7.98
CA ALA A 14 20.56 -1.35 7.81
C ALA A 14 19.13 -1.20 8.36
N GLY A 15 18.57 -2.22 9.02
CA GLY A 15 17.22 -2.20 9.56
C GLY A 15 16.10 -2.40 8.52
N VAL A 16 16.43 -2.95 7.35
CA VAL A 16 15.49 -3.16 6.23
C VAL A 16 15.20 -4.65 6.06
N GLY A 17 13.92 -5.02 6.17
CA GLY A 17 13.44 -6.38 5.87
C GLY A 17 13.35 -6.63 4.37
N VAL A 18 13.90 -7.73 3.89
CA VAL A 18 13.83 -8.11 2.47
C VAL A 18 12.66 -9.05 2.24
N VAL A 19 11.77 -8.69 1.32
CA VAL A 19 10.65 -9.50 0.84
C VAL A 19 10.96 -9.90 -0.60
N LEU A 20 11.01 -11.21 -0.89
CA LEU A 20 11.27 -11.70 -2.24
C LEU A 20 9.95 -11.99 -2.98
N TRP A 21 9.96 -11.72 -4.29
CA TRP A 21 8.85 -12.02 -5.17
C TRP A 21 8.86 -13.48 -5.63
N ILE A 22 7.69 -14.10 -5.69
CA ILE A 22 7.48 -15.45 -6.22
C ILE A 22 6.16 -15.55 -6.99
N ALA A 23 6.19 -16.26 -8.12
CA ALA A 23 5.02 -16.70 -8.86
C ALA A 23 4.89 -18.24 -8.71
N PRO A 24 4.23 -18.73 -7.65
CA PRO A 24 4.38 -20.13 -7.22
C PRO A 24 3.77 -21.14 -8.21
N LEU A 25 2.80 -20.72 -9.03
CA LEU A 25 2.14 -21.59 -9.99
C LEU A 25 2.79 -21.58 -11.38
N LEU A 26 3.77 -20.70 -11.62
CA LEU A 26 4.40 -20.62 -12.94
C LEU A 26 5.69 -21.47 -12.99
N LEU A 27 5.74 -22.40 -13.94
CA LEU A 27 6.89 -23.28 -14.19
C LEU A 27 7.50 -22.92 -15.55
N GLY A 28 8.68 -22.33 -15.54
CA GLY A 28 9.44 -22.02 -16.75
C GLY A 28 10.16 -23.24 -17.30
N GLU A 29 10.21 -23.39 -18.64
CA GLU A 29 10.86 -24.54 -19.30
C GLU A 29 12.37 -24.67 -19.01
N LYS A 30 13.04 -23.55 -18.69
CA LYS A 30 14.45 -23.51 -18.32
C LYS A 30 14.74 -23.77 -16.84
N ALA A 31 13.68 -24.01 -16.02
CA ALA A 31 13.87 -24.30 -14.61
C ALA A 31 14.48 -25.70 -14.43
N HIS A 32 15.44 -25.84 -13.53
CA HIS A 32 16.09 -27.13 -13.26
C HIS A 32 15.10 -28.24 -12.88
N VAL A 33 13.96 -27.86 -12.27
CA VAL A 33 12.90 -28.81 -11.86
C VAL A 33 11.89 -29.10 -12.95
N PHE A 34 12.00 -28.48 -14.13
CA PHE A 34 11.01 -28.61 -15.19
C PHE A 34 10.69 -30.06 -15.51
N LYS A 35 11.71 -30.87 -15.81
CA LYS A 35 11.54 -32.30 -16.16
C LYS A 35 10.87 -33.13 -15.05
N THR A 36 10.96 -32.69 -13.80
CA THR A 36 10.32 -33.39 -12.67
C THR A 36 8.85 -33.00 -12.49
N LEU A 37 8.53 -31.74 -12.80
CA LEU A 37 7.22 -31.15 -12.51
C LEU A 37 6.33 -30.96 -13.74
N GLU A 38 6.85 -31.07 -14.96
CA GLU A 38 6.08 -30.84 -16.21
C GLU A 38 4.82 -31.70 -16.28
N ARG A 39 4.85 -32.94 -15.75
CA ARG A 39 3.68 -33.82 -15.70
C ARG A 39 2.53 -33.29 -14.82
N TYR A 40 2.82 -32.37 -13.91
CA TYR A 40 1.84 -31.70 -13.06
C TYR A 40 1.48 -30.29 -13.55
N ALA A 41 1.93 -29.92 -14.74
CA ALA A 41 1.70 -28.62 -15.35
C ALA A 41 1.26 -28.78 -16.82
N PRO A 42 0.16 -29.54 -17.10
CA PRO A 42 -0.27 -29.83 -18.47
C PRO A 42 -0.81 -28.61 -19.20
N ILE A 43 -1.22 -27.55 -18.47
CA ILE A 43 -1.76 -26.34 -19.08
C ILE A 43 -0.60 -25.37 -19.31
N HIS A 44 -0.51 -24.92 -20.55
CA HIS A 44 0.43 -23.91 -21.01
C HIS A 44 -0.31 -22.58 -21.14
N ASP A 45 0.06 -21.58 -20.35
CA ASP A 45 -0.50 -20.23 -20.45
C ASP A 45 0.42 -19.36 -21.29
N ASP A 46 -0.04 -19.00 -22.48
CA ASP A 46 0.60 -18.05 -23.37
C ASP A 46 -0.02 -16.65 -23.32
N GLY A 47 -1.05 -16.45 -22.49
CA GLY A 47 -1.78 -15.19 -22.34
C GLY A 47 -0.92 -14.01 -21.90
N LEU A 48 0.22 -14.28 -21.31
CA LEU A 48 1.24 -13.26 -20.97
C LEU A 48 2.30 -13.10 -22.07
N GLY A 49 2.16 -13.74 -23.22
CA GLY A 49 3.16 -13.75 -24.29
C GLY A 49 4.48 -14.43 -23.88
N ARG A 50 4.44 -15.30 -22.88
CA ARG A 50 5.58 -16.01 -22.30
C ARG A 50 5.24 -17.51 -22.23
N GLN A 51 6.27 -18.33 -22.39
CA GLN A 51 6.13 -19.78 -22.33
C GLN A 51 6.22 -20.27 -20.87
N PHE A 52 5.11 -20.21 -20.16
CA PHE A 52 4.96 -20.79 -18.83
C PHE A 52 4.00 -21.97 -18.86
N HIS A 53 4.36 -23.01 -18.12
CA HIS A 53 3.43 -24.05 -17.74
C HIS A 53 2.82 -23.70 -16.38
N VAL A 54 1.52 -23.96 -16.22
CA VAL A 54 0.81 -23.70 -14.97
C VAL A 54 0.83 -24.97 -14.12
N LEU A 55 1.44 -24.91 -12.96
CA LEU A 55 1.43 -25.99 -11.98
C LEU A 55 0.03 -26.19 -11.42
N ASP A 56 -0.46 -27.43 -11.41
CA ASP A 56 -1.78 -27.78 -10.87
C ASP A 56 -1.74 -27.83 -9.33
N PRO A 57 -2.33 -26.87 -8.61
CA PRO A 57 -2.30 -26.82 -7.14
C PRO A 57 -3.08 -27.98 -6.52
N ARG A 58 -3.95 -28.67 -7.27
CA ARG A 58 -4.71 -29.84 -6.80
C ARG A 58 -3.78 -31.02 -6.50
N ARG A 59 -2.59 -31.05 -7.09
CA ARG A 59 -1.56 -32.06 -6.84
C ARG A 59 -0.81 -31.80 -5.52
N LYS A 60 -0.83 -32.80 -4.64
CA LYS A 60 -0.07 -32.72 -3.37
C LYS A 60 1.42 -32.47 -3.62
N ALA A 61 2.00 -33.14 -4.63
CA ALA A 61 3.42 -32.98 -4.99
C ALA A 61 3.76 -31.53 -5.34
N VAL A 62 2.86 -30.79 -6.02
CA VAL A 62 3.01 -29.38 -6.34
C VAL A 62 2.98 -28.52 -5.06
N ARG A 63 1.99 -28.75 -4.20
CA ARG A 63 1.88 -27.99 -2.93
C ARG A 63 3.09 -28.21 -2.01
N ASP A 64 3.60 -29.44 -1.93
CA ASP A 64 4.79 -29.76 -1.15
C ASP A 64 6.05 -29.12 -1.76
N TYR A 65 6.19 -29.14 -3.07
CA TYR A 65 7.30 -28.50 -3.77
C TYR A 65 7.31 -26.97 -3.51
N ILE A 66 6.16 -26.30 -3.69
CA ILE A 66 6.04 -24.86 -3.46
C ILE A 66 6.34 -24.49 -2.01
N GLY A 67 5.77 -25.24 -1.04
CA GLY A 67 6.09 -25.06 0.37
C GLY A 67 7.57 -25.24 0.68
N GLY A 68 8.21 -26.23 0.07
CA GLY A 68 9.65 -26.47 0.19
C GLY A 68 10.51 -25.35 -0.40
N VAL A 69 10.09 -24.75 -1.52
CA VAL A 69 10.76 -23.56 -2.09
C VAL A 69 10.68 -22.39 -1.11
N CYS A 70 9.47 -22.09 -0.60
CA CYS A 70 9.28 -21.00 0.35
C CYS A 70 10.10 -21.17 1.64
N ALA A 71 10.14 -22.40 2.18
CA ALA A 71 10.96 -22.73 3.35
C ALA A 71 12.46 -22.49 3.09
N ARG A 72 12.98 -22.94 1.94
CA ARG A 72 14.38 -22.72 1.56
C ARG A 72 14.70 -21.25 1.40
N MET A 73 13.82 -20.46 0.72
CA MET A 73 14.03 -19.00 0.56
C MET A 73 14.13 -18.31 1.92
N ALA A 74 13.24 -18.65 2.86
CA ALA A 74 13.26 -18.10 4.20
C ALA A 74 14.53 -18.51 4.97
N LYS A 75 14.83 -19.79 5.02
CA LYS A 75 15.97 -20.35 5.78
C LYS A 75 17.32 -19.97 5.18
N ASP A 76 17.47 -20.12 3.86
CA ASP A 76 18.77 -19.97 3.21
C ASP A 76 19.17 -18.51 3.02
N TYR A 77 18.20 -17.62 2.80
CA TYR A 77 18.47 -16.20 2.58
C TYR A 77 18.17 -15.32 3.79
N GLY A 78 17.35 -15.79 4.75
CA GLY A 78 16.96 -15.01 5.93
C GLY A 78 16.00 -13.88 5.61
N ILE A 79 15.13 -14.07 4.61
CA ILE A 79 14.16 -13.03 4.17
C ILE A 79 13.10 -12.73 5.22
N ALA A 80 12.52 -11.53 5.18
CA ALA A 80 11.41 -11.13 6.06
C ALA A 80 10.07 -11.72 5.61
N GLY A 81 9.96 -12.15 4.35
CA GLY A 81 8.72 -12.71 3.82
C GLY A 81 8.69 -12.80 2.29
N LEU A 82 7.51 -13.00 1.73
CA LEU A 82 7.30 -13.19 0.30
C LEU A 82 6.21 -12.26 -0.24
N LYS A 83 6.43 -11.77 -1.46
CA LYS A 83 5.41 -11.19 -2.32
C LYS A 83 4.96 -12.27 -3.30
N ILE A 84 3.70 -12.69 -3.18
CA ILE A 84 3.12 -13.82 -3.93
C ILE A 84 2.26 -13.29 -5.06
N ASP A 85 2.53 -13.77 -6.27
CA ASP A 85 1.93 -13.29 -7.50
C ASP A 85 1.28 -14.43 -8.30
N PHE A 86 0.46 -14.10 -9.28
CA PHE A 86 -0.17 -14.99 -10.25
C PHE A 86 -0.96 -16.16 -9.63
N LEU A 87 -1.61 -15.93 -8.49
CA LEU A 87 -2.45 -16.96 -7.84
C LEU A 87 -3.71 -17.26 -8.65
N GLU A 88 -4.19 -16.32 -9.44
CA GLU A 88 -5.33 -16.45 -10.35
C GLU A 88 -5.10 -17.52 -11.41
N GLN A 89 -3.86 -17.88 -11.72
CA GLN A 89 -3.52 -18.94 -12.68
C GLN A 89 -4.06 -20.32 -12.27
N ALA A 90 -4.34 -20.54 -10.98
CA ALA A 90 -5.04 -21.73 -10.52
C ALA A 90 -6.40 -21.92 -11.20
N GLY A 91 -7.05 -20.82 -11.63
CA GLY A 91 -8.32 -20.83 -12.33
C GLY A 91 -8.30 -21.63 -13.64
N ALA A 92 -7.14 -21.83 -14.26
CA ALA A 92 -6.99 -22.66 -15.45
C ALA A 92 -7.45 -24.11 -15.24
N TYR A 93 -7.44 -24.57 -14.00
CA TYR A 93 -7.90 -25.92 -13.63
C TYR A 93 -9.35 -26.00 -13.16
N GLN A 94 -10.05 -24.87 -13.11
CA GLN A 94 -11.45 -24.82 -12.67
C GLN A 94 -12.35 -25.59 -13.64
N GLY A 95 -13.10 -26.57 -13.12
CA GLY A 95 -13.96 -27.43 -13.93
C GLY A 95 -13.25 -28.51 -14.79
N GLN A 96 -11.90 -28.54 -14.74
CA GLN A 96 -11.13 -29.59 -15.43
C GLN A 96 -11.09 -30.87 -14.59
N PRO A 97 -11.20 -32.06 -15.20
CA PRO A 97 -11.04 -33.33 -14.50
C PRO A 97 -9.60 -33.43 -13.93
N LEU A 98 -9.47 -34.09 -12.78
CA LEU A 98 -8.17 -34.47 -12.24
C LEU A 98 -7.87 -35.90 -12.70
N GLU A 99 -7.06 -36.04 -13.72
CA GLU A 99 -6.69 -37.34 -14.25
C GLU A 99 -5.67 -38.05 -13.37
N ASN A 100 -5.78 -39.35 -13.18
CA ASN A 100 -4.86 -40.18 -12.41
C ASN A 100 -4.46 -39.56 -11.06
N PRO A 101 -5.42 -39.36 -10.13
CA PRO A 101 -5.13 -38.75 -8.84
C PRO A 101 -4.18 -39.61 -8.00
N GLU A 102 -3.23 -38.95 -7.35
CA GLU A 102 -2.27 -39.54 -6.41
C GLU A 102 -2.75 -39.34 -4.95
N PRO A 103 -2.24 -40.11 -3.97
CA PRO A 103 -2.61 -39.93 -2.57
C PRO A 103 -2.36 -38.51 -2.05
N GLY A 104 -3.40 -37.89 -1.51
CA GLY A 104 -3.36 -36.53 -0.99
C GLY A 104 -3.66 -35.43 -2.04
N ASP A 105 -3.95 -35.81 -3.27
CA ASP A 105 -4.52 -34.89 -4.26
C ASP A 105 -5.96 -34.51 -3.89
N VAL A 106 -6.41 -33.36 -4.35
CA VAL A 106 -7.78 -32.85 -4.16
C VAL A 106 -8.37 -32.42 -5.50
N THR A 107 -9.66 -32.57 -5.69
CA THR A 107 -10.31 -32.25 -6.98
C THR A 107 -10.72 -30.79 -7.09
N ASP A 108 -11.06 -30.16 -5.98
CA ASP A 108 -11.50 -28.77 -5.93
C ASP A 108 -10.32 -27.79 -5.90
N VAL A 109 -10.35 -26.81 -6.81
CA VAL A 109 -9.27 -25.81 -6.95
C VAL A 109 -9.22 -24.86 -5.74
N GLY A 110 -10.37 -24.48 -5.19
CA GLY A 110 -10.45 -23.62 -4.00
C GLY A 110 -9.82 -24.28 -2.79
N GLU A 111 -10.14 -25.55 -2.55
CA GLU A 111 -9.52 -26.35 -1.48
C GLU A 111 -8.02 -26.53 -1.71
N ALA A 112 -7.61 -26.78 -2.94
CA ALA A 112 -6.20 -26.89 -3.32
C ALA A 112 -5.42 -25.60 -2.99
N MET A 113 -5.99 -24.45 -3.32
CA MET A 113 -5.40 -23.15 -3.02
C MET A 113 -5.33 -22.88 -1.51
N ARG A 114 -6.39 -23.22 -0.77
CA ARG A 114 -6.40 -23.13 0.69
C ARG A 114 -5.26 -23.96 1.32
N LEU A 115 -5.08 -25.21 0.85
CA LEU A 115 -4.01 -26.08 1.33
C LEU A 115 -2.63 -25.55 0.95
N MET A 116 -2.44 -25.06 -0.28
CA MET A 116 -1.18 -24.49 -0.74
C MET A 116 -0.78 -23.25 0.06
N LEU A 117 -1.69 -22.29 0.20
CA LEU A 117 -1.44 -21.05 0.95
C LEU A 117 -1.22 -21.32 2.44
N GLY A 118 -1.97 -22.27 3.01
CA GLY A 118 -1.74 -22.74 4.37
C GLY A 118 -0.34 -23.33 4.54
N ARG A 119 0.11 -24.14 3.58
CA ARG A 119 1.47 -24.72 3.58
C ARG A 119 2.54 -23.65 3.47
N ILE A 120 2.40 -22.68 2.56
CA ILE A 120 3.32 -21.54 2.43
C ILE A 120 3.41 -20.79 3.76
N LYS A 121 2.25 -20.41 4.34
CA LYS A 121 2.21 -19.69 5.62
C LYS A 121 2.92 -20.44 6.75
N THR A 122 2.67 -21.74 6.90
CA THR A 122 3.34 -22.59 7.90
C THR A 122 4.85 -22.56 7.67
N MET A 123 5.31 -22.79 6.46
CA MET A 123 6.74 -22.80 6.13
C MET A 123 7.42 -21.46 6.42
N LEU A 124 6.75 -20.34 6.15
CA LEU A 124 7.30 -19.02 6.47
C LEU A 124 7.36 -18.78 7.98
N ILE A 125 6.30 -19.11 8.73
CA ILE A 125 6.29 -18.98 10.20
C ILE A 125 7.42 -19.78 10.84
N GLU A 126 7.66 -21.01 10.36
CA GLU A 126 8.70 -21.89 10.91
C GLU A 126 10.13 -21.44 10.56
N ASN A 127 10.33 -20.67 9.47
CA ASN A 127 11.66 -20.42 8.92
C ASN A 127 12.07 -18.93 8.86
N CYS A 128 11.17 -17.96 9.01
CA CYS A 128 11.54 -16.53 8.96
C CYS A 128 12.10 -15.97 10.29
N GLY A 129 12.00 -16.70 11.42
CA GLY A 129 12.46 -16.22 12.73
C GLY A 129 11.69 -15.05 13.33
N GLN A 130 10.71 -14.53 12.63
CA GLN A 130 9.80 -13.46 13.02
C GLN A 130 8.44 -13.67 12.32
N VAL A 131 7.43 -12.82 12.65
CA VAL A 131 6.17 -12.83 11.93
C VAL A 131 6.45 -12.51 10.45
N PRO A 132 6.18 -13.45 9.53
CA PRO A 132 6.53 -13.25 8.13
C PRO A 132 5.65 -12.19 7.47
N VAL A 133 6.26 -11.38 6.61
CA VAL A 133 5.55 -10.51 5.68
C VAL A 133 5.05 -11.34 4.51
N VAL A 134 3.74 -11.35 4.27
CA VAL A 134 3.14 -12.00 3.11
C VAL A 134 2.30 -10.96 2.37
N GLU A 135 2.80 -10.51 1.24
CA GLU A 135 2.11 -9.58 0.34
C GLU A 135 1.48 -10.35 -0.82
N PHE A 136 0.19 -10.14 -1.05
CA PHE A 136 -0.42 -10.50 -2.31
C PHE A 136 -0.33 -9.33 -3.28
N ARG A 137 0.17 -9.61 -4.50
CA ARG A 137 0.35 -8.57 -5.51
C ARG A 137 -0.97 -7.97 -5.99
N GLN A 138 -2.02 -8.77 -6.10
CA GLN A 138 -3.34 -8.33 -6.51
C GLN A 138 -4.23 -8.00 -5.30
N PRO A 139 -5.33 -7.26 -5.52
CA PRO A 139 -6.29 -6.91 -4.47
C PRO A 139 -7.19 -8.09 -4.12
N TYR A 140 -6.65 -9.14 -3.54
CA TYR A 140 -7.41 -10.31 -3.11
C TYR A 140 -8.13 -10.03 -1.79
N SER A 141 -9.30 -9.38 -1.86
CA SER A 141 -10.05 -8.91 -0.69
C SER A 141 -10.98 -9.96 -0.07
N SER A 142 -11.15 -11.12 -0.71
CA SER A 142 -12.03 -12.18 -0.20
C SER A 142 -11.66 -12.62 1.23
N PRO A 143 -12.66 -12.80 2.12
CA PRO A 143 -12.44 -13.32 3.47
C PRO A 143 -11.79 -14.71 3.50
N VAL A 144 -11.99 -15.52 2.46
CA VAL A 144 -11.42 -16.87 2.34
C VAL A 144 -9.89 -16.81 2.18
N ILE A 145 -9.37 -15.82 1.45
CA ILE A 145 -7.94 -15.69 1.18
C ILE A 145 -7.23 -14.79 2.20
N ALA A 146 -7.97 -13.91 2.87
CA ALA A 146 -7.45 -12.94 3.84
C ALA A 146 -6.53 -13.55 4.91
N PRO A 147 -6.78 -14.76 5.47
CA PRO A 147 -5.92 -15.33 6.50
C PRO A 147 -4.50 -15.66 6.06
N TYR A 148 -4.21 -15.65 4.76
CA TYR A 148 -2.92 -16.08 4.20
C TYR A 148 -1.98 -14.92 3.85
N SER A 149 -2.43 -13.67 3.99
CA SER A 149 -1.59 -12.48 3.78
C SER A 149 -1.83 -11.46 4.88
N ASN A 150 -0.84 -10.61 5.11
CA ASN A 150 -0.97 -9.43 5.98
C ASN A 150 -0.82 -8.13 5.19
N ILE A 151 -0.49 -8.22 3.90
CA ILE A 151 -0.42 -7.09 2.98
C ILE A 151 -1.14 -7.44 1.68
N VAL A 152 -1.89 -6.49 1.16
CA VAL A 152 -2.45 -6.49 -0.19
C VAL A 152 -2.05 -5.21 -0.91
N ARG A 153 -2.10 -5.20 -2.23
CA ARG A 153 -1.66 -4.08 -3.05
C ARG A 153 -2.75 -3.65 -4.03
N ALA A 154 -2.86 -2.35 -4.26
CA ALA A 154 -3.59 -1.83 -5.41
C ALA A 154 -3.04 -2.45 -6.70
N SER A 155 -3.91 -2.72 -7.67
CA SER A 155 -3.50 -3.26 -8.98
C SER A 155 -2.55 -2.32 -9.71
N ASP A 156 -1.82 -2.86 -10.71
CA ASP A 156 -0.82 -2.13 -11.47
C ASP A 156 -1.35 -0.82 -12.09
N CYS A 157 -0.73 0.28 -11.71
CA CYS A 157 -0.97 1.63 -12.23
C CYS A 157 0.31 2.49 -12.08
N PRO A 158 1.46 2.03 -12.60
CA PRO A 158 2.73 2.70 -12.40
C PRO A 158 2.68 4.12 -12.98
N ALA A 159 3.19 5.09 -12.19
CA ALA A 159 3.20 6.52 -12.51
C ALA A 159 1.82 7.19 -12.68
N ASP A 160 0.72 6.50 -12.49
CA ASP A 160 -0.64 7.07 -12.50
C ASP A 160 -1.11 7.36 -11.07
N ALA A 161 -0.83 8.58 -10.59
CA ALA A 161 -1.17 9.02 -9.24
C ALA A 161 -2.67 8.96 -8.94
N LEU A 162 -3.52 9.33 -9.91
CA LEU A 162 -4.98 9.32 -9.74
C LEU A 162 -5.51 7.89 -9.59
N THR A 163 -5.15 7.00 -10.51
CA THR A 163 -5.58 5.60 -10.46
C THR A 163 -5.02 4.90 -9.21
N ASN A 164 -3.78 5.19 -8.82
CA ASN A 164 -3.18 4.64 -7.61
C ASN A 164 -3.95 5.09 -6.36
N ARG A 165 -4.33 6.37 -6.25
CA ARG A 165 -5.18 6.87 -5.16
C ARG A 165 -6.51 6.13 -5.08
N ILE A 166 -7.24 6.08 -6.20
CA ILE A 166 -8.56 5.43 -6.24
C ILE A 166 -8.45 3.98 -5.79
N ARG A 167 -7.57 3.22 -6.41
CA ARG A 167 -7.40 1.78 -6.10
C ARG A 167 -6.93 1.52 -4.68
N THR A 168 -6.04 2.35 -4.15
CA THR A 168 -5.59 2.19 -2.75
C THR A 168 -6.69 2.49 -1.75
N ILE A 169 -7.53 3.48 -2.00
CA ILE A 169 -8.68 3.80 -1.13
C ILE A 169 -9.72 2.69 -1.21
N ASP A 170 -10.07 2.22 -2.41
CA ASP A 170 -10.99 1.08 -2.59
C ASP A 170 -10.50 -0.16 -1.84
N GLU A 171 -9.21 -0.49 -2.00
CA GLU A 171 -8.63 -1.64 -1.32
C GLU A 171 -8.58 -1.44 0.20
N ARG A 172 -8.30 -0.23 0.71
CA ARG A 172 -8.36 0.09 2.13
C ARG A 172 -9.75 -0.14 2.74
N LEU A 173 -10.81 0.11 1.97
CA LEU A 173 -12.19 -0.13 2.41
C LEU A 173 -12.54 -1.62 2.42
N ALA A 174 -11.86 -2.44 1.62
CA ALA A 174 -12.15 -3.86 1.44
C ALA A 174 -11.18 -4.80 2.18
N ALA A 175 -9.96 -4.36 2.49
CA ALA A 175 -8.88 -5.21 2.98
C ALA A 175 -9.05 -5.71 4.43
N GLY A 176 -9.98 -5.16 5.20
CA GLY A 176 -10.11 -5.45 6.63
C GLY A 176 -8.87 -4.96 7.41
N ASN A 177 -8.27 -5.84 8.21
CA ASN A 177 -7.11 -5.49 9.04
C ASN A 177 -5.76 -5.66 8.32
N ARG A 178 -5.76 -5.94 7.01
CA ARG A 178 -4.52 -6.06 6.24
C ARG A 178 -3.99 -4.68 5.86
N VAL A 179 -2.67 -4.58 5.78
CA VAL A 179 -2.01 -3.37 5.29
C VAL A 179 -2.20 -3.28 3.77
N VAL A 180 -2.48 -2.09 3.27
CA VAL A 180 -2.59 -1.83 1.84
C VAL A 180 -1.35 -1.08 1.37
N HIS A 181 -0.64 -1.64 0.39
CA HIS A 181 0.39 -0.93 -0.36
C HIS A 181 -0.25 -0.21 -1.56
N GLY A 182 0.20 1.01 -1.85
CA GLY A 182 0.03 1.61 -3.16
C GLY A 182 0.74 0.79 -4.23
N ASP A 183 0.48 1.06 -5.51
CA ASP A 183 1.35 0.57 -6.57
C ASP A 183 2.69 1.31 -6.55
N MET A 184 3.66 0.82 -7.33
CA MET A 184 4.99 1.41 -7.39
C MET A 184 4.92 2.89 -7.79
N LEU A 185 5.52 3.74 -6.96
CA LEU A 185 5.60 5.17 -7.21
C LEU A 185 6.80 5.45 -8.11
N LEU A 186 6.49 5.90 -9.32
CA LEU A 186 7.46 6.27 -10.35
C LEU A 186 7.22 7.72 -10.77
N TRP A 187 8.29 8.45 -11.03
CA TRP A 187 8.26 9.81 -11.56
C TRP A 187 9.48 10.08 -12.44
N ASP A 188 9.40 11.11 -13.27
CA ASP A 188 10.52 11.56 -14.07
C ASP A 188 11.59 12.20 -13.18
N VAL A 189 12.78 11.62 -13.16
CA VAL A 189 13.93 12.12 -12.39
C VAL A 189 14.45 13.47 -12.87
N ASN A 190 14.09 13.90 -14.08
CA ASN A 190 14.45 15.20 -14.65
C ASN A 190 13.40 16.30 -14.35
N ALA A 191 12.26 15.94 -13.78
CA ALA A 191 11.21 16.89 -13.42
C ALA A 191 11.43 17.50 -12.01
N GLY A 192 10.59 18.47 -11.63
CA GLY A 192 10.62 19.11 -10.32
C GLY A 192 10.26 18.19 -9.16
N ALA A 193 10.44 18.68 -7.93
CA ALA A 193 10.09 17.97 -6.70
C ALA A 193 8.60 17.64 -6.60
N GLU A 194 7.76 18.44 -7.23
CA GLU A 194 6.29 18.32 -7.25
C GLU A 194 5.83 17.00 -7.87
N THR A 195 6.57 16.46 -8.84
CA THR A 195 6.24 15.14 -9.44
C THR A 195 6.42 14.00 -8.46
N CYS A 196 7.46 14.04 -7.62
CA CYS A 196 7.66 13.12 -6.52
C CYS A 196 6.54 13.27 -5.48
N ALA A 197 6.25 14.51 -5.08
CA ALA A 197 5.21 14.82 -4.10
C ALA A 197 3.83 14.36 -4.55
N ALA A 198 3.45 14.60 -5.81
CA ALA A 198 2.17 14.16 -6.36
C ALA A 198 1.97 12.65 -6.22
N GLN A 199 3.00 11.86 -6.53
CA GLN A 199 2.95 10.40 -6.41
C GLN A 199 2.84 9.94 -4.96
N ILE A 200 3.64 10.51 -4.04
CA ILE A 200 3.62 10.14 -2.63
C ILE A 200 2.28 10.53 -1.98
N LEU A 201 1.81 11.75 -2.21
CA LEU A 201 0.55 12.23 -1.63
C LEU A 201 -0.67 11.46 -2.15
N ALA A 202 -0.65 11.00 -3.40
CA ALA A 202 -1.71 10.18 -3.96
C ALA A 202 -1.92 8.86 -3.20
N SER A 203 -0.86 8.24 -2.68
CA SER A 203 -0.93 6.99 -1.92
C SER A 203 -0.73 7.17 -0.41
N PHE A 204 -0.86 8.41 0.11
CA PHE A 204 -0.50 8.73 1.49
C PHE A 204 -1.34 8.00 2.55
N PHE A 205 -2.57 7.65 2.24
CA PHE A 205 -3.45 6.84 3.11
C PHE A 205 -3.22 5.33 3.01
N ALA A 206 -2.15 4.92 2.34
CA ALA A 206 -1.66 3.54 2.27
C ALA A 206 -0.15 3.53 2.51
N VAL A 207 0.53 2.39 2.33
CA VAL A 207 2.00 2.34 2.42
C VAL A 207 2.60 2.73 1.07
N PRO A 208 3.40 3.80 0.98
CA PRO A 208 4.06 4.20 -0.27
C PRO A 208 5.12 3.17 -0.68
N GLN A 209 5.15 2.80 -1.97
CA GLN A 209 6.17 1.94 -2.56
C GLN A 209 7.08 2.75 -3.50
N ILE A 210 8.17 3.29 -2.99
CA ILE A 210 9.10 4.08 -3.80
C ILE A 210 9.90 3.16 -4.73
N SER A 211 9.84 3.41 -6.04
CA SER A 211 10.52 2.61 -7.06
C SER A 211 11.55 3.40 -7.87
N VAL A 212 11.74 4.68 -7.58
CA VAL A 212 12.83 5.48 -8.11
C VAL A 212 14.05 5.33 -7.22
N PRO A 213 15.23 4.93 -7.76
CA PRO A 213 16.45 4.82 -6.97
C PRO A 213 16.83 6.17 -6.35
N PRO A 214 17.16 6.26 -5.05
CA PRO A 214 17.57 7.53 -4.43
C PRO A 214 18.75 8.20 -5.11
N SER A 215 19.66 7.41 -5.69
CA SER A 215 20.83 7.91 -6.44
C SER A 215 20.48 8.56 -7.78
N ALA A 216 19.27 8.36 -8.29
CA ALA A 216 18.78 8.97 -9.53
C ALA A 216 17.95 10.24 -9.29
N MET A 217 17.57 10.50 -8.04
CA MET A 217 16.74 11.66 -7.67
C MET A 217 17.56 12.96 -7.75
N SER A 218 16.93 14.05 -8.18
CA SER A 218 17.45 15.39 -7.95
C SER A 218 17.44 15.73 -6.44
N ASN A 219 18.20 16.74 -6.01
CA ASN A 219 18.20 17.17 -4.60
C ASN A 219 16.78 17.55 -4.14
N GLY A 220 16.01 18.27 -4.96
CA GLY A 220 14.63 18.64 -4.62
C GLY A 220 13.71 17.43 -4.45
N GLN A 221 13.80 16.44 -5.35
CA GLN A 221 13.04 15.19 -5.24
C GLN A 221 13.45 14.37 -4.01
N TYR A 222 14.74 14.31 -3.71
CA TYR A 222 15.24 13.63 -2.50
C TYR A 222 14.72 14.26 -1.23
N GLU A 223 14.77 15.61 -1.11
CA GLU A 223 14.24 16.33 0.05
C GLU A 223 12.72 16.17 0.16
N SER A 224 11.99 16.24 -0.95
CA SER A 224 10.55 15.97 -0.98
C SER A 224 10.22 14.55 -0.48
N CYS A 225 10.90 13.56 -1.02
CA CYS A 225 10.74 12.16 -0.60
C CYS A 225 11.05 12.00 0.91
N ARG A 226 12.16 12.57 1.38
CA ARG A 226 12.58 12.53 2.78
C ARG A 226 11.56 13.19 3.71
N PHE A 227 11.08 14.39 3.36
CA PHE A 227 10.10 15.14 4.13
C PHE A 227 8.77 14.40 4.22
N LEU A 228 8.19 14.04 3.08
CA LEU A 228 6.87 13.40 3.02
C LEU A 228 6.86 12.01 3.65
N LEU A 229 7.91 11.21 3.47
CA LEU A 229 8.02 9.91 4.13
C LEU A 229 8.24 10.04 5.65
N SER A 230 8.95 11.08 6.11
CA SER A 230 9.09 11.38 7.54
C SER A 230 7.76 11.76 8.16
N LEU A 231 6.99 12.60 7.48
CA LEU A 231 5.62 12.97 7.87
C LEU A 231 4.69 11.75 7.89
N TRP A 232 4.72 10.93 6.83
CA TRP A 232 3.97 9.69 6.77
C TRP A 232 4.31 8.77 7.95
N ARG A 233 5.59 8.60 8.25
CA ARG A 233 6.07 7.77 9.37
C ARG A 233 5.63 8.32 10.73
N LYS A 234 5.64 9.65 10.92
CA LYS A 234 5.15 10.33 12.13
C LYS A 234 3.66 10.03 12.35
N HIS A 235 2.85 10.05 11.30
CA HIS A 235 1.40 9.91 11.35
C HIS A 235 0.88 8.54 10.90
N ARG A 236 1.76 7.55 10.69
CA ARG A 236 1.38 6.22 10.16
C ARG A 236 0.27 5.54 10.93
N ASN A 237 0.16 5.77 12.24
CA ASN A 237 -0.87 5.13 13.05
C ASN A 237 -2.27 5.62 12.66
N VAL A 238 -2.48 6.93 12.56
CA VAL A 238 -3.76 7.48 12.12
C VAL A 238 -4.05 7.12 10.66
N LEU A 239 -3.01 7.13 9.81
CA LEU A 239 -3.15 6.81 8.39
C LEU A 239 -3.55 5.36 8.11
N LEU A 240 -2.97 4.40 8.84
CA LEU A 240 -3.18 2.97 8.58
C LEU A 240 -4.23 2.33 9.48
N ASN A 241 -4.34 2.76 10.74
CA ASN A 241 -5.20 2.16 11.76
C ASN A 241 -6.39 3.05 12.14
N GLY A 242 -6.36 4.32 11.74
CA GLY A 242 -7.43 5.27 12.01
C GLY A 242 -8.70 5.00 11.19
N ARG A 243 -9.80 5.63 11.58
CA ARG A 243 -11.06 5.61 10.82
C ARG A 243 -10.86 6.38 9.53
N LEU A 244 -10.85 5.68 8.41
CA LEU A 244 -10.76 6.26 7.06
C LEU A 244 -12.15 6.73 6.61
N GLN A 245 -12.24 7.95 6.10
CA GLN A 245 -13.47 8.55 5.59
C GLN A 245 -13.19 9.24 4.24
N PRO A 246 -13.26 8.50 3.14
CA PRO A 246 -13.15 9.08 1.81
C PRO A 246 -14.49 9.68 1.36
N VAL A 247 -14.42 10.78 0.62
CA VAL A 247 -15.59 11.50 0.12
C VAL A 247 -15.73 11.26 -1.38
N SER A 248 -16.95 10.90 -1.82
CA SER A 248 -17.34 10.79 -3.23
C SER A 248 -16.46 9.89 -4.10
N SER A 249 -16.72 8.57 -4.06
CA SER A 249 -16.04 7.58 -4.91
C SER A 249 -16.21 7.87 -6.41
N ILE A 250 -17.38 8.37 -6.83
CA ILE A 250 -17.68 8.72 -8.23
C ILE A 250 -16.72 9.80 -8.76
N LEU A 251 -16.27 10.72 -7.89
CA LEU A 251 -15.32 11.77 -8.24
C LEU A 251 -13.87 11.39 -7.96
N GLY A 252 -13.58 10.11 -7.72
CA GLY A 252 -12.23 9.61 -7.46
C GLY A 252 -11.65 10.08 -6.13
N TYR A 253 -12.50 10.25 -5.09
CA TYR A 253 -12.10 10.66 -3.75
C TYR A 253 -11.36 12.01 -3.70
N PRO A 254 -12.04 13.12 -4.06
CA PRO A 254 -11.43 14.45 -4.06
C PRO A 254 -10.98 14.90 -2.66
N LEU A 255 -11.54 14.31 -1.61
CA LEU A 255 -11.21 14.57 -0.22
C LEU A 255 -11.19 13.24 0.56
N VAL A 256 -10.16 13.03 1.36
CA VAL A 256 -10.00 11.83 2.19
C VAL A 256 -9.58 12.24 3.59
N HIS A 257 -10.25 11.72 4.60
CA HIS A 257 -9.90 11.94 6.01
C HIS A 257 -9.48 10.65 6.68
N ALA A 258 -8.59 10.77 7.68
CA ALA A 258 -8.28 9.73 8.64
C ALA A 258 -8.27 10.31 10.05
N PHE A 259 -8.82 9.59 11.02
CA PHE A 259 -8.97 10.02 12.42
C PHE A 259 -8.45 8.92 13.35
N ASP A 260 -7.66 9.29 14.36
CA ASP A 260 -7.16 8.32 15.35
C ASP A 260 -8.06 8.13 16.57
N GLY A 261 -9.12 8.94 16.70
CA GLY A 261 -10.00 8.97 17.87
C GLY A 261 -9.36 9.60 19.12
N ASN A 262 -8.15 10.14 19.01
CA ASN A 262 -7.41 10.81 20.10
C ASN A 262 -7.15 12.29 19.80
N GLY A 263 -7.89 12.85 18.85
CA GLY A 263 -7.82 14.25 18.47
C GLY A 263 -6.86 14.54 17.30
N THR A 264 -6.39 13.53 16.57
CA THR A 264 -5.63 13.74 15.33
C THR A 264 -6.50 13.50 14.11
N GLN A 265 -6.55 14.47 13.21
CA GLN A 265 -7.17 14.39 11.89
C GLN A 265 -6.11 14.61 10.82
N VAL A 266 -6.04 13.71 9.84
CA VAL A 266 -5.26 13.90 8.60
C VAL A 266 -6.24 13.99 7.43
N SER A 267 -6.12 15.04 6.61
CA SER A 267 -7.00 15.30 5.48
C SER A 267 -6.21 15.51 4.20
N GLY A 268 -6.48 14.71 3.17
CA GLY A 268 -5.90 14.86 1.83
C GLY A 268 -6.90 15.53 0.89
N VAL A 269 -6.50 16.66 0.29
CA VAL A 269 -7.28 17.44 -0.69
C VAL A 269 -6.70 17.20 -2.07
N TYR A 270 -7.51 16.67 -2.99
CA TYR A 270 -7.07 16.25 -4.32
C TYR A 270 -7.79 16.96 -5.47
N ALA A 271 -8.71 17.85 -5.15
CA ALA A 271 -9.42 18.67 -6.11
C ALA A 271 -9.57 20.11 -5.60
N PRO A 272 -9.76 21.09 -6.47
CA PRO A 272 -10.05 22.46 -6.07
C PRO A 272 -11.39 22.59 -5.34
N ASP A 273 -11.60 23.74 -4.69
CA ASP A 273 -12.85 24.14 -4.02
C ASP A 273 -13.35 23.17 -2.93
N MET A 274 -12.48 22.33 -2.36
CA MET A 274 -12.85 21.44 -1.27
C MET A 274 -12.81 22.14 0.08
N ILE A 275 -13.89 21.98 0.86
CA ILE A 275 -13.96 22.46 2.25
C ILE A 275 -13.70 21.27 3.18
N ILE A 276 -12.71 21.39 4.05
CA ILE A 276 -12.34 20.39 5.02
C ILE A 276 -13.14 20.64 6.30
N ASP A 277 -14.05 19.74 6.63
CA ASP A 277 -14.68 19.74 7.94
C ASP A 277 -13.71 19.22 8.99
N VAL A 278 -13.46 20.01 10.03
CA VAL A 278 -12.62 19.67 11.15
C VAL A 278 -13.49 19.30 12.34
N ASP A 279 -13.37 18.06 12.82
CA ASP A 279 -14.19 17.56 13.92
C ASP A 279 -13.94 18.34 15.22
N ALA A 280 -14.98 18.46 16.05
CA ALA A 280 -14.96 19.25 17.29
C ALA A 280 -13.90 18.80 18.32
N ASP A 281 -13.51 17.55 18.31
CA ASP A 281 -12.49 16.96 19.19
C ASP A 281 -11.08 17.00 18.62
N THR A 282 -10.89 17.53 17.39
CA THR A 282 -9.59 17.63 16.74
C THR A 282 -8.69 18.64 17.49
N ARG A 283 -7.49 18.19 17.85
CA ARG A 283 -6.41 18.99 18.48
C ARG A 283 -5.19 19.13 17.59
N THR A 284 -5.01 18.18 16.67
CA THR A 284 -3.93 18.20 15.69
C THR A 284 -4.53 17.92 14.32
N LEU A 285 -4.34 18.88 13.41
CA LEU A 285 -4.83 18.79 12.04
C LEU A 285 -3.64 18.80 11.08
N ILE A 286 -3.57 17.80 10.23
CA ILE A 286 -2.61 17.71 9.14
C ILE A 286 -3.38 17.74 7.83
N ILE A 287 -3.06 18.69 6.95
CA ILE A 287 -3.65 18.79 5.63
C ILE A 287 -2.59 18.58 4.56
N LEU A 288 -2.87 17.68 3.65
CA LEU A 288 -2.08 17.37 2.47
C LEU A 288 -2.73 18.08 1.28
N ASN A 289 -2.14 19.16 0.79
CA ASN A 289 -2.67 19.87 -0.38
C ASN A 289 -2.15 19.20 -1.66
N ALA A 290 -2.81 18.18 -2.12
CA ALA A 290 -2.52 17.52 -3.40
C ALA A 290 -3.42 18.04 -4.55
N SER A 291 -4.04 19.22 -4.38
CA SER A 291 -4.82 19.92 -5.41
C SER A 291 -3.92 20.84 -6.25
N THR A 292 -4.52 21.48 -7.24
CA THR A 292 -3.86 22.48 -8.10
C THR A 292 -3.89 23.91 -7.52
N GLU A 293 -4.50 24.08 -6.35
CA GLU A 293 -4.60 25.39 -5.70
C GLU A 293 -3.49 25.61 -4.68
N ASN A 294 -3.13 26.88 -4.44
CA ASN A 294 -2.15 27.28 -3.45
C ASN A 294 -2.77 27.66 -2.11
N ASN A 295 -3.91 27.07 -1.79
CA ASN A 295 -4.61 27.27 -0.53
C ASN A 295 -5.42 26.03 -0.16
N VAL A 296 -5.85 25.97 1.09
CA VAL A 296 -6.81 24.99 1.60
C VAL A 296 -7.88 25.72 2.41
N THR A 297 -9.10 25.21 2.38
CA THR A 297 -10.24 25.82 3.07
C THR A 297 -10.73 24.88 4.16
N ILE A 298 -10.80 25.38 5.40
CA ILE A 298 -11.26 24.62 6.56
C ILE A 298 -12.55 25.20 7.14
N ARG A 299 -13.32 24.34 7.76
CA ARG A 299 -14.52 24.69 8.51
C ARG A 299 -14.49 23.96 9.86
N LEU A 300 -14.40 24.73 10.96
CA LEU A 300 -14.25 24.17 12.30
C LEU A 300 -15.60 23.88 12.93
N ARG A 301 -15.87 22.61 13.26
CA ARG A 301 -17.05 22.23 14.04
C ARG A 301 -16.82 22.54 15.52
N GLY A 302 -17.88 23.02 16.21
CA GLY A 302 -17.84 23.31 17.63
C GLY A 302 -19.17 23.81 18.17
N ASP A 303 -19.13 24.44 19.31
CA ASP A 303 -20.30 24.97 20.02
C ASP A 303 -20.58 26.46 19.76
N GLY A 304 -19.85 27.08 18.84
CA GLY A 304 -19.91 28.50 18.53
C GLY A 304 -18.92 29.36 19.34
N GLY A 305 -17.89 28.75 19.94
CA GLY A 305 -16.76 29.43 20.55
C GLY A 305 -15.59 29.66 19.58
N THR A 306 -14.52 30.25 20.09
CA THR A 306 -13.30 30.54 19.35
C THR A 306 -12.23 29.47 19.63
N VAL A 307 -11.49 29.10 18.60
CA VAL A 307 -10.37 28.14 18.66
C VAL A 307 -9.10 28.86 18.20
N LYS A 308 -8.04 28.76 18.96
CA LYS A 308 -6.73 29.25 18.55
C LYS A 308 -6.05 28.19 17.66
N LEU A 309 -5.68 28.60 16.46
CA LEU A 309 -4.93 27.81 15.49
C LEU A 309 -3.49 28.24 15.48
N THR A 310 -2.56 27.31 15.69
CA THR A 310 -1.12 27.57 15.60
C THR A 310 -0.43 26.50 14.77
N GLY A 311 0.54 26.88 13.93
CA GLY A 311 1.26 25.89 13.13
C GLY A 311 2.03 26.44 11.95
N HIS A 312 2.31 25.59 10.98
CA HIS A 312 3.14 25.92 9.83
C HIS A 312 2.57 25.32 8.53
N ALA A 313 2.72 26.09 7.45
CA ALA A 313 2.62 25.57 6.10
C ALA A 313 4.02 25.30 5.53
N TYR A 314 4.15 24.21 4.80
CA TYR A 314 5.37 23.77 4.18
C TYR A 314 5.15 23.59 2.67
N ASP A 315 6.18 23.80 1.87
CA ASP A 315 6.18 23.32 0.50
C ASP A 315 6.44 21.80 0.45
N CYS A 316 6.46 21.23 -0.74
CA CYS A 316 6.64 19.77 -0.92
C CYS A 316 8.04 19.27 -0.50
N THR A 317 9.03 20.16 -0.31
CA THR A 317 10.38 19.80 0.15
C THR A 317 10.55 19.92 1.66
N GLY A 318 9.53 20.46 2.36
CA GLY A 318 9.54 20.69 3.79
C GLY A 318 10.06 22.05 4.22
N ALA A 319 10.26 22.99 3.28
CA ALA A 319 10.58 24.37 3.63
C ALA A 319 9.32 25.07 4.15
N ILE A 320 9.45 25.77 5.29
CA ILE A 320 8.36 26.55 5.88
C ILE A 320 8.05 27.73 4.95
N THR A 321 6.82 27.80 4.49
CA THR A 321 6.31 28.89 3.63
C THR A 321 5.50 29.91 4.41
N MET A 322 4.90 29.48 5.54
CA MET A 322 4.09 30.34 6.39
C MET A 322 4.08 29.80 7.83
N GLN A 323 4.13 30.70 8.78
CA GLN A 323 3.78 30.43 10.18
C GLN A 323 2.37 30.96 10.41
N PHE A 324 1.52 30.15 11.01
CA PHE A 324 0.11 30.46 11.24
C PHE A 324 -0.16 30.57 12.74
N GLU A 325 -0.81 31.68 13.14
CA GLU A 325 -1.33 31.90 14.48
C GLU A 325 -2.56 32.80 14.36
N GLU A 326 -3.74 32.24 14.58
CA GLU A 326 -5.01 32.97 14.40
C GLU A 326 -6.09 32.38 15.32
N ASP A 327 -6.95 33.26 15.81
CA ASP A 327 -8.18 32.87 16.50
C ASP A 327 -9.32 32.76 15.46
N THR A 328 -9.96 31.58 15.40
CA THR A 328 -10.99 31.24 14.42
C THR A 328 -12.25 30.77 15.12
N ASP A 329 -13.42 31.28 14.67
CA ASP A 329 -14.70 30.89 15.25
C ASP A 329 -15.12 29.47 14.79
N THR A 330 -15.71 28.71 15.72
CA THR A 330 -16.34 27.44 15.42
C THR A 330 -17.81 27.65 15.05
N PHE A 331 -18.40 26.70 14.31
CA PHE A 331 -19.79 26.73 13.96
C PHE A 331 -20.59 25.62 14.65
N ARG A 332 -21.88 25.90 14.92
CA ARG A 332 -22.87 24.88 15.34
C ARG A 332 -23.54 24.28 14.11
N GLU A 333 -23.98 23.04 14.22
CA GLU A 333 -24.58 22.27 13.11
C GLU A 333 -25.75 22.99 12.39
N ASN A 334 -26.41 23.94 13.06
CA ASN A 334 -27.54 24.72 12.54
C ASN A 334 -27.25 26.24 12.46
N GLY A 335 -25.97 26.66 12.50
CA GLY A 335 -25.55 28.05 12.44
C GLY A 335 -24.76 28.40 11.18
N ASP A 336 -24.53 29.69 10.95
CA ASP A 336 -23.61 30.14 9.90
C ASP A 336 -22.19 29.65 10.21
N ALA A 337 -21.59 28.98 9.24
CA ALA A 337 -20.25 28.41 9.38
C ALA A 337 -19.18 29.42 8.98
N THR A 338 -18.24 29.70 9.86
CA THR A 338 -17.02 30.43 9.49
C THR A 338 -16.09 29.52 8.70
N ILE A 339 -15.69 30.00 7.54
CA ILE A 339 -14.77 29.32 6.64
C ILE A 339 -13.45 30.08 6.64
N THR A 340 -12.37 29.41 6.97
CA THR A 340 -11.02 29.97 6.95
C THR A 340 -10.23 29.38 5.79
N THR A 341 -9.69 30.26 4.92
CA THR A 341 -8.81 29.86 3.81
C THR A 341 -7.37 30.17 4.17
N ILE A 342 -6.51 29.16 4.12
CA ILE A 342 -5.11 29.21 4.53
C ILE A 342 -4.22 28.98 3.32
N PRO A 343 -3.24 29.87 3.03
CA PRO A 343 -2.26 29.64 1.98
C PRO A 343 -1.40 28.41 2.27
N VAL A 344 -1.48 27.42 1.40
CA VAL A 344 -0.67 26.20 1.41
C VAL A 344 -0.28 25.89 -0.03
N PRO A 345 1.00 25.83 -0.36
CA PRO A 345 1.42 25.57 -1.74
C PRO A 345 0.82 24.28 -2.30
N THR A 346 0.65 24.20 -3.59
CA THR A 346 0.35 22.94 -4.29
C THR A 346 1.38 21.87 -3.92
N TYR A 347 0.89 20.67 -3.59
CA TYR A 347 1.68 19.55 -3.01
C TYR A 347 2.37 19.86 -1.66
N GLY A 348 1.96 20.97 -1.01
CA GLY A 348 2.42 21.34 0.31
C GLY A 348 1.62 20.70 1.44
N ILE A 349 2.07 21.00 2.66
CA ILE A 349 1.51 20.43 3.90
C ILE A 349 1.15 21.57 4.85
N LEU A 350 0.03 21.45 5.55
CA LEU A 350 -0.30 22.28 6.70
C LEU A 350 -0.36 21.40 7.95
N GLU A 351 0.40 21.77 8.98
CA GLU A 351 0.28 21.18 10.32
C GLU A 351 -0.24 22.24 11.29
N LEU A 352 -1.37 22.00 11.93
CA LEU A 352 -1.99 22.89 12.92
C LEU A 352 -2.20 22.18 14.26
N ALA A 353 -1.94 22.89 15.35
CA ALA A 353 -2.47 22.61 16.66
C ALA A 353 -3.72 23.48 16.90
N LEU A 354 -4.76 22.90 17.50
CA LEU A 354 -6.04 23.53 17.81
C LEU A 354 -6.21 23.58 19.34
N GLU A 355 -6.21 24.78 19.89
CA GLU A 355 -6.46 25.03 21.31
C GLU A 355 -7.88 25.61 21.47
N ARG A 356 -8.73 24.86 22.18
CA ARG A 356 -10.15 25.18 22.40
C ARG A 356 -10.38 25.70 23.81
#